data_5c2d8038c4106cf9b93f888df3ebe564
#
_entry.id   5c2d8038c4106cf9b93f888df3ebe564
#
_cell.length_a   1.000
_cell.length_b   1.000
_cell.length_c   1.000
_cell.angle_alpha   90.00
_cell.angle_beta   90.00
_cell.angle_gamma   90.00
#
_symmetry.space_group_name_H-M   'P 1'
#
loop_
_entity.id
_entity.type
_entity.pdbx_description
1 polymer ?
#
loop_
_entity_poly.entity_id
_entity_poly.type
_entity_poly.pdbx_seq_one_letter_code
_entity_poly.pdbx_strand_id
1 'polypeptide(L)'
;MIFSRFACCLFALLTLMVPSSAQTPPGPAELQAYRGLHAAAAKGDVAEIEKLVKSGTPIDARDGRARTPLHVAAFMQKPEAARALLRLGADANALEAQKYDIVTIAAVADDVPMLKVALEGGCKASNITSPYYGTALIAAAHLGHDEVVRILIAAKAPLDHVNNLGWTAVIESIVLGNGGKRHVATLKALADAGANVNLADRSGETPLTLAMRRGFSEMVAILEKAGGR
;
A
#
# COMPACT_ATOMS: atom_id res chain seq x y z
N MET A 1 49.91 2.34 -44.05
CA MET A 1 49.51 2.80 -42.73
C MET A 1 48.01 3.10 -42.73
N ILE A 2 47.20 2.18 -42.24
CA ILE A 2 45.75 2.29 -42.22
C ILE A 2 45.34 2.32 -40.75
N PHE A 3 44.93 3.52 -40.28
CA PHE A 3 44.39 3.66 -38.93
C PHE A 3 42.89 3.30 -38.91
N SER A 4 42.54 2.17 -38.32
CA SER A 4 41.18 1.80 -38.05
C SER A 4 40.67 2.53 -36.79
N ARG A 5 39.64 3.36 -36.96
CA ARG A 5 38.91 4.02 -35.85
C ARG A 5 37.83 3.09 -35.35
N PHE A 6 38.01 2.47 -34.21
CA PHE A 6 36.96 1.83 -33.45
C PHE A 6 36.08 2.91 -32.83
N ALA A 7 34.87 3.06 -33.38
CA ALA A 7 33.82 3.87 -32.74
C ALA A 7 33.14 2.98 -31.66
N CYS A 8 33.41 3.32 -30.42
CA CYS A 8 32.73 2.71 -29.26
C CYS A 8 31.35 3.34 -29.14
N CYS A 9 30.32 2.65 -29.65
CA CYS A 9 28.93 3.03 -29.41
C CYS A 9 28.57 2.73 -27.97
N LEU A 10 28.56 3.75 -27.14
CA LEU A 10 28.00 3.74 -25.80
C LEU A 10 26.46 3.71 -25.93
N PHE A 11 25.86 2.53 -25.90
CA PHE A 11 24.41 2.41 -25.73
C PHE A 11 24.08 2.80 -24.30
N ALA A 12 23.67 4.05 -24.10
CA ALA A 12 23.01 4.46 -22.88
C ALA A 12 21.66 3.74 -22.81
N LEU A 13 21.59 2.68 -22.00
CA LEU A 13 20.32 2.11 -21.59
C LEU A 13 19.57 3.19 -20.78
N LEU A 14 18.71 3.93 -21.46
CA LEU A 14 17.69 4.73 -20.83
C LEU A 14 16.67 3.74 -20.24
N THR A 15 16.88 3.31 -19.00
CA THR A 15 15.84 2.64 -18.24
C THR A 15 14.69 3.64 -18.08
N LEU A 16 13.69 3.50 -18.95
CA LEU A 16 12.38 4.08 -18.73
C LEU A 16 11.92 3.56 -17.36
N MET A 17 12.10 4.36 -16.33
CA MET A 17 11.36 4.20 -15.09
C MET A 17 9.89 4.36 -15.47
N VAL A 18 9.22 3.24 -15.75
CA VAL A 18 7.77 3.19 -15.75
C VAL A 18 7.41 3.61 -14.34
N PRO A 19 6.70 4.74 -14.13
CA PRO A 19 6.25 5.07 -12.79
C PRO A 19 5.47 3.85 -12.33
N SER A 20 5.89 3.25 -11.22
CA SER A 20 5.10 2.27 -10.50
C SER A 20 3.69 2.84 -10.51
N SER A 21 2.71 2.09 -11.04
CA SER A 21 1.34 2.59 -11.08
C SER A 21 0.85 2.65 -9.63
N ALA A 22 1.29 3.72 -8.97
CA ALA A 22 0.83 4.12 -7.66
C ALA A 22 -0.69 4.28 -7.74
N GLN A 23 -1.35 4.06 -6.64
CA GLN A 23 -2.77 4.36 -6.49
C GLN A 23 -3.08 5.72 -7.13
N THR A 24 -4.17 5.76 -7.90
CA THR A 24 -4.54 7.00 -8.60
C THR A 24 -5.73 7.65 -7.88
N PRO A 25 -5.51 8.68 -7.05
CA PRO A 25 -6.60 9.42 -6.43
C PRO A 25 -7.45 10.14 -7.50
N PRO A 26 -8.69 10.53 -7.16
CA PRO A 26 -9.49 11.35 -8.06
C PRO A 26 -8.78 12.65 -8.42
N GLY A 27 -8.65 12.91 -9.73
CA GLY A 27 -8.07 14.15 -10.21
C GLY A 27 -9.02 15.36 -10.06
N PRO A 28 -8.52 16.61 -10.22
CA PRO A 28 -9.35 17.81 -10.07
C PRO A 28 -10.60 17.83 -10.95
N ALA A 29 -10.50 17.37 -12.20
CA ALA A 29 -11.64 17.29 -13.11
C ALA A 29 -12.67 16.25 -12.67
N GLU A 30 -12.23 15.09 -12.17
CA GLU A 30 -13.10 14.06 -11.63
C GLU A 30 -13.84 14.58 -10.37
N LEU A 31 -13.11 15.24 -9.45
CA LEU A 31 -13.69 15.84 -8.25
C LEU A 31 -14.76 16.89 -8.58
N GLN A 32 -14.53 17.73 -9.60
CA GLN A 32 -15.51 18.70 -10.07
C GLN A 32 -16.73 18.04 -10.73
N ALA A 33 -16.53 16.90 -11.37
CA ALA A 33 -17.58 16.14 -12.04
C ALA A 33 -18.44 15.30 -11.07
N TYR A 34 -17.94 14.97 -9.88
CA TYR A 34 -18.68 14.16 -8.92
C TYR A 34 -20.00 14.78 -8.51
N ARG A 35 -21.02 13.93 -8.34
CA ARG A 35 -22.36 14.27 -7.86
C ARG A 35 -22.79 13.23 -6.82
N GLY A 36 -23.85 13.52 -6.11
CA GLY A 36 -24.45 12.60 -5.13
C GLY A 36 -23.41 12.11 -4.08
N LEU A 37 -23.41 10.80 -3.82
CA LEU A 37 -22.56 10.21 -2.77
C LEU A 37 -21.06 10.38 -3.01
N HIS A 38 -20.58 10.34 -4.26
CA HIS A 38 -19.16 10.60 -4.54
C HIS A 38 -18.77 12.03 -4.19
N ALA A 39 -19.62 13.02 -4.49
CA ALA A 39 -19.34 14.41 -4.13
C ALA A 39 -19.40 14.64 -2.61
N ALA A 40 -20.37 14.04 -1.93
CA ALA A 40 -20.51 14.13 -0.48
C ALA A 40 -19.32 13.46 0.23
N ALA A 41 -18.90 12.28 -0.23
CA ALA A 41 -17.73 11.56 0.27
C ALA A 41 -16.43 12.35 0.08
N ALA A 42 -16.23 12.94 -1.11
CA ALA A 42 -15.05 13.76 -1.39
C ALA A 42 -14.94 15.00 -0.48
N LYS A 43 -16.07 15.58 -0.11
CA LYS A 43 -16.14 16.75 0.79
C LYS A 43 -16.07 16.36 2.27
N GLY A 44 -16.38 15.12 2.61
CA GLY A 44 -16.53 14.68 3.99
C GLY A 44 -17.90 15.06 4.59
N ASP A 45 -18.91 15.31 3.75
CA ASP A 45 -20.24 15.75 4.18
C ASP A 45 -21.08 14.56 4.66
N VAL A 46 -20.94 14.25 5.94
CA VAL A 46 -21.64 13.13 6.59
C VAL A 46 -23.17 13.30 6.53
N ALA A 47 -23.69 14.52 6.72
CA ALA A 47 -25.12 14.77 6.73
C ALA A 47 -25.74 14.50 5.34
N GLU A 48 -25.08 14.93 4.27
CA GLU A 48 -25.54 14.66 2.91
C GLU A 48 -25.38 13.16 2.55
N ILE A 49 -24.33 12.48 3.03
CA ILE A 49 -24.18 11.03 2.87
C ILE A 49 -25.40 10.30 3.48
N GLU A 50 -25.71 10.59 4.76
CA GLU A 50 -26.83 9.95 5.46
C GLU A 50 -28.17 10.22 4.76
N LYS A 51 -28.40 11.44 4.33
CA LYS A 51 -29.61 11.84 3.60
C LYS A 51 -29.75 11.10 2.28
N LEU A 52 -28.67 11.03 1.48
CA LEU A 52 -28.67 10.37 0.16
C LEU A 52 -28.90 8.86 0.29
N VAL A 53 -28.22 8.20 1.24
CA VAL A 53 -28.42 6.76 1.48
C VAL A 53 -29.84 6.49 1.96
N LYS A 54 -30.37 7.29 2.89
CA LYS A 54 -31.77 7.19 3.36
C LYS A 54 -32.79 7.37 2.23
N SER A 55 -32.47 8.18 1.20
CA SER A 55 -33.32 8.34 0.03
C SER A 55 -33.19 7.23 -1.02
N GLY A 56 -32.42 6.16 -0.73
CA GLY A 56 -32.25 5.01 -1.60
C GLY A 56 -31.13 5.13 -2.63
N THR A 57 -30.22 6.11 -2.50
CA THR A 57 -29.06 6.19 -3.39
C THR A 57 -28.14 4.96 -3.16
N PRO A 58 -27.75 4.25 -4.24
CA PRO A 58 -26.86 3.09 -4.10
C PRO A 58 -25.54 3.46 -3.44
N ILE A 59 -25.26 2.86 -2.25
CA ILE A 59 -24.11 3.22 -1.42
C ILE A 59 -22.77 2.87 -2.06
N ASP A 60 -22.75 1.78 -2.84
CA ASP A 60 -21.55 1.29 -3.54
C ASP A 60 -21.56 1.65 -5.04
N ALA A 61 -22.25 2.72 -5.42
CA ALA A 61 -22.20 3.23 -6.79
C ALA A 61 -20.74 3.45 -7.22
N ARG A 62 -20.43 3.11 -8.48
CA ARG A 62 -19.03 3.15 -8.98
C ARG A 62 -18.84 4.27 -9.98
N ASP A 63 -17.71 4.96 -9.86
CA ASP A 63 -17.27 5.95 -10.84
C ASP A 63 -16.57 5.27 -12.06
N GLY A 64 -16.03 6.07 -12.98
CA GLY A 64 -15.33 5.58 -14.17
C GLY A 64 -14.06 4.76 -13.91
N ARG A 65 -13.56 4.76 -12.67
CA ARG A 65 -12.44 3.93 -12.20
C ARG A 65 -12.88 2.86 -11.20
N ALA A 66 -14.16 2.52 -11.20
CA ALA A 66 -14.78 1.59 -10.27
C ALA A 66 -14.60 1.95 -8.78
N ARG A 67 -14.30 3.22 -8.45
CA ARG A 67 -14.22 3.68 -7.07
C ARG A 67 -15.63 3.87 -6.51
N THR A 68 -15.88 3.33 -5.32
CA THR A 68 -17.09 3.61 -4.55
C THR A 68 -16.95 4.95 -3.80
N PRO A 69 -18.05 5.54 -3.25
CA PRO A 69 -17.92 6.68 -2.35
C PRO A 69 -16.96 6.45 -1.18
N LEU A 70 -16.86 5.19 -0.68
CA LEU A 70 -15.92 4.80 0.37
C LEU A 70 -14.45 4.94 -0.07
N HIS A 71 -14.11 4.52 -1.30
CA HIS A 71 -12.77 4.75 -1.86
C HIS A 71 -12.47 6.24 -2.01
N VAL A 72 -13.45 7.02 -2.46
CA VAL A 72 -13.28 8.48 -2.60
C VAL A 72 -13.03 9.12 -1.24
N ALA A 73 -13.79 8.74 -0.20
CA ALA A 73 -13.55 9.22 1.16
C ALA A 73 -12.12 8.89 1.64
N ALA A 74 -11.62 7.67 1.35
CA ALA A 74 -10.28 7.26 1.71
C ALA A 74 -9.20 8.05 0.95
N PHE A 75 -9.31 8.20 -0.36
CA PHE A 75 -8.36 9.01 -1.15
C PHE A 75 -8.35 10.49 -0.73
N MET A 76 -9.48 11.01 -0.29
CA MET A 76 -9.62 12.41 0.13
C MET A 76 -9.37 12.60 1.62
N GLN A 77 -8.92 11.56 2.34
CA GLN A 77 -8.61 11.57 3.76
C GLN A 77 -9.78 12.12 4.61
N LYS A 78 -10.98 11.56 4.40
CA LYS A 78 -12.22 11.93 5.09
C LYS A 78 -12.67 10.77 6.00
N PRO A 79 -12.02 10.52 7.14
CA PRO A 79 -12.30 9.35 7.97
C PRO A 79 -13.74 9.34 8.50
N GLU A 80 -14.33 10.48 8.83
CA GLU A 80 -15.71 10.51 9.32
C GLU A 80 -16.74 10.17 8.24
N ALA A 81 -16.50 10.57 6.99
CA ALA A 81 -17.31 10.14 5.86
C ALA A 81 -17.17 8.63 5.61
N ALA A 82 -15.95 8.10 5.69
CA ALA A 82 -15.72 6.66 5.58
C ALA A 82 -16.42 5.88 6.70
N ARG A 83 -16.34 6.35 7.95
CA ARG A 83 -17.05 5.79 9.11
C ARG A 83 -18.57 5.77 8.89
N ALA A 84 -19.12 6.87 8.39
CA ALA A 84 -20.55 6.96 8.10
C ALA A 84 -20.98 5.97 7.00
N LEU A 85 -20.22 5.90 5.89
CA LEU A 85 -20.49 4.96 4.80
C LEU A 85 -20.43 3.51 5.26
N LEU A 86 -19.39 3.12 6.03
CA LEU A 86 -19.27 1.78 6.61
C LEU A 86 -20.45 1.44 7.55
N ARG A 87 -20.82 2.35 8.43
CA ARG A 87 -21.98 2.18 9.33
C ARG A 87 -23.29 2.01 8.56
N LEU A 88 -23.43 2.66 7.41
CA LEU A 88 -24.61 2.60 6.54
C LEU A 88 -24.60 1.38 5.62
N GLY A 89 -23.58 0.51 5.68
CA GLY A 89 -23.52 -0.75 4.98
C GLY A 89 -22.76 -0.73 3.65
N ALA A 90 -21.86 0.24 3.44
CA ALA A 90 -20.93 0.19 2.31
C ALA A 90 -20.06 -1.08 2.36
N ASP A 91 -19.77 -1.67 1.20
CA ASP A 91 -18.88 -2.82 1.12
C ASP A 91 -17.45 -2.45 1.56
N ALA A 92 -17.11 -2.87 2.79
CA ALA A 92 -15.82 -2.60 3.43
C ALA A 92 -14.63 -3.18 2.65
N ASN A 93 -14.85 -4.19 1.80
CA ASN A 93 -13.80 -4.91 1.08
C ASN A 93 -13.91 -4.71 -0.45
N ALA A 94 -14.65 -3.72 -0.89
CA ALA A 94 -14.73 -3.36 -2.29
C ALA A 94 -13.34 -3.03 -2.85
N LEU A 95 -13.08 -3.45 -4.10
CA LEU A 95 -11.86 -3.10 -4.84
C LEU A 95 -12.22 -2.12 -5.97
N GLU A 96 -11.38 -1.11 -6.19
CA GLU A 96 -11.46 -0.23 -7.35
C GLU A 96 -10.73 -0.84 -8.57
N ALA A 97 -10.65 -0.15 -9.70
CA ALA A 97 -10.13 -0.68 -10.96
C ALA A 97 -8.68 -1.21 -10.89
N GLN A 98 -7.83 -0.67 -10.04
CA GLN A 98 -6.46 -1.12 -9.81
C GLN A 98 -6.35 -2.16 -8.69
N LYS A 99 -7.50 -2.70 -8.22
CA LYS A 99 -7.62 -3.69 -7.13
C LYS A 99 -7.14 -3.19 -5.77
N TYR A 100 -7.24 -1.90 -5.49
CA TYR A 100 -7.00 -1.37 -4.15
C TYR A 100 -8.30 -1.29 -3.36
N ASP A 101 -8.21 -1.66 -2.08
CA ASP A 101 -9.23 -1.39 -1.07
C ASP A 101 -8.83 -0.19 -0.21
N ILE A 102 -9.72 0.24 0.69
CA ILE A 102 -9.46 1.42 1.51
C ILE A 102 -8.38 1.20 2.56
N VAL A 103 -8.11 -0.05 3.00
CA VAL A 103 -7.00 -0.39 3.90
C VAL A 103 -5.67 -0.12 3.21
N THR A 104 -5.55 -0.57 1.95
CA THR A 104 -4.33 -0.35 1.16
C THR A 104 -4.18 1.12 0.76
N ILE A 105 -5.28 1.82 0.45
CA ILE A 105 -5.27 3.26 0.18
C ILE A 105 -4.74 4.02 1.41
N ALA A 106 -5.27 3.75 2.60
CA ALA A 106 -4.82 4.37 3.83
C ALA A 106 -3.36 4.02 4.17
N ALA A 107 -2.97 2.76 3.92
CA ALA A 107 -1.61 2.28 4.18
C ALA A 107 -0.56 2.99 3.31
N VAL A 108 -0.86 3.23 2.03
CA VAL A 108 0.02 3.97 1.11
C VAL A 108 0.08 5.45 1.45
N ALA A 109 -1.03 6.03 1.92
CA ALA A 109 -1.11 7.45 2.29
C ALA A 109 -0.51 7.78 3.67
N ASP A 110 -0.01 6.79 4.43
CA ASP A 110 0.38 6.93 5.85
C ASP A 110 -0.76 7.50 6.72
N ASP A 111 -2.02 7.24 6.30
CA ASP A 111 -3.22 7.78 6.95
C ASP A 111 -3.70 6.87 8.08
N VAL A 112 -3.08 7.01 9.25
CA VAL A 112 -3.43 6.23 10.45
C VAL A 112 -4.89 6.42 10.88
N PRO A 113 -5.48 7.63 10.88
CA PRO A 113 -6.90 7.82 11.18
C PRO A 113 -7.82 7.02 10.25
N MET A 114 -7.60 7.10 8.94
CA MET A 114 -8.38 6.35 7.95
C MET A 114 -8.21 4.84 8.11
N LEU A 115 -6.98 4.37 8.33
CA LEU A 115 -6.69 2.96 8.54
C LEU A 115 -7.46 2.39 9.74
N LYS A 116 -7.49 3.11 10.86
CA LYS A 116 -8.25 2.71 12.06
C LYS A 116 -9.74 2.63 11.76
N VAL A 117 -10.30 3.65 11.10
CA VAL A 117 -11.71 3.66 10.69
C VAL A 117 -12.04 2.47 9.77
N ALA A 118 -11.17 2.17 8.80
CA ALA A 118 -11.36 1.05 7.89
C ALA A 118 -11.41 -0.30 8.65
N LEU A 119 -10.44 -0.54 9.53
CA LEU A 119 -10.35 -1.79 10.30
C LEU A 119 -11.52 -1.93 11.29
N GLU A 120 -11.90 -0.87 11.99
CA GLU A 120 -13.06 -0.82 12.88
C GLU A 120 -14.37 -1.09 12.13
N GLY A 121 -14.45 -0.65 10.89
CA GLY A 121 -15.60 -0.83 10.00
C GLY A 121 -15.67 -2.20 9.31
N GLY A 122 -14.78 -3.14 9.66
CA GLY A 122 -14.81 -4.51 9.16
C GLY A 122 -13.98 -4.77 7.90
N CYS A 123 -13.17 -3.81 7.47
CA CYS A 123 -12.21 -4.04 6.38
C CYS A 123 -11.12 -5.02 6.83
N LYS A 124 -10.74 -5.93 5.95
CA LYS A 124 -9.77 -6.99 6.26
C LYS A 124 -8.34 -6.56 5.94
N ALA A 125 -7.46 -6.58 6.94
CA ALA A 125 -6.03 -6.39 6.75
C ALA A 125 -5.37 -7.51 5.91
N SER A 126 -6.08 -8.62 5.69
CA SER A 126 -5.60 -9.78 4.94
C SER A 126 -5.96 -9.77 3.45
N ASN A 127 -6.64 -8.75 2.97
CA ASN A 127 -7.02 -8.67 1.55
C ASN A 127 -5.78 -8.66 0.66
N ILE A 128 -5.85 -9.44 -0.42
CA ILE A 128 -4.87 -9.37 -1.50
C ILE A 128 -5.32 -8.27 -2.46
N THR A 129 -4.49 -7.27 -2.59
CA THR A 129 -4.78 -6.02 -3.30
C THR A 129 -3.66 -5.70 -4.29
N SER A 130 -3.83 -4.61 -5.04
CA SER A 130 -2.88 -4.12 -6.03
C SER A 130 -2.70 -5.02 -7.27
N PRO A 131 -2.21 -4.46 -8.39
CA PRO A 131 -1.82 -5.24 -9.57
C PRO A 131 -0.71 -6.26 -9.30
N TYR A 132 0.03 -6.07 -8.20
CA TYR A 132 1.14 -6.94 -7.80
C TYR A 132 0.73 -8.09 -6.87
N TYR A 133 -0.57 -8.30 -6.61
CA TYR A 133 -1.06 -9.30 -5.67
C TYR A 133 -0.41 -9.16 -4.28
N GLY A 134 -0.15 -7.92 -3.87
CA GLY A 134 0.37 -7.59 -2.55
C GLY A 134 -0.73 -7.49 -1.50
N THR A 135 -0.35 -7.02 -0.31
CA THR A 135 -1.24 -6.67 0.79
C THR A 135 -0.96 -5.25 1.26
N ALA A 136 -1.85 -4.67 2.06
CA ALA A 136 -1.60 -3.37 2.69
C ALA A 136 -0.31 -3.36 3.52
N LEU A 137 0.03 -4.51 4.16
CA LEU A 137 1.26 -4.67 4.93
C LEU A 137 2.51 -4.54 4.06
N ILE A 138 2.51 -5.18 2.88
CA ILE A 138 3.60 -5.07 1.90
C ILE A 138 3.75 -3.63 1.44
N ALA A 139 2.65 -2.96 1.09
CA ALA A 139 2.68 -1.57 0.64
C ALA A 139 3.21 -0.60 1.73
N ALA A 140 2.78 -0.79 2.98
CA ALA A 140 3.28 0.00 4.10
C ALA A 140 4.77 -0.26 4.38
N ALA A 141 5.21 -1.51 4.27
CA ALA A 141 6.61 -1.89 4.47
C ALA A 141 7.53 -1.30 3.39
N HIS A 142 7.12 -1.32 2.13
CA HIS A 142 7.79 -0.66 1.01
C HIS A 142 8.08 0.82 1.31
N LEU A 143 7.08 1.54 1.85
CA LEU A 143 7.16 2.99 2.08
C LEU A 143 7.76 3.35 3.44
N GLY A 144 8.02 2.36 4.31
CA GLY A 144 8.54 2.57 5.65
C GLY A 144 7.53 3.23 6.58
N HIS A 145 6.23 2.96 6.41
CA HIS A 145 5.15 3.50 7.23
C HIS A 145 5.01 2.66 8.51
N ASP A 146 5.97 2.78 9.40
CA ASP A 146 6.18 1.90 10.56
C ASP A 146 5.01 1.88 11.56
N GLU A 147 4.27 2.98 11.76
CA GLU A 147 3.06 2.98 12.59
C GLU A 147 1.93 2.20 11.91
N VAL A 148 1.73 2.41 10.61
CA VAL A 148 0.77 1.65 9.80
C VAL A 148 1.08 0.17 9.83
N VAL A 149 2.35 -0.22 9.69
CA VAL A 149 2.82 -1.61 9.79
C VAL A 149 2.43 -2.22 11.13
N ARG A 150 2.68 -1.54 12.26
CA ARG A 150 2.29 -2.03 13.59
C ARG A 150 0.78 -2.23 13.73
N ILE A 151 -0.03 -1.31 13.20
CA ILE A 151 -1.49 -1.41 13.22
C ILE A 151 -1.96 -2.61 12.39
N LEU A 152 -1.41 -2.80 11.19
CA LEU A 152 -1.76 -3.93 10.32
C LEU A 152 -1.36 -5.28 10.93
N ILE A 153 -0.19 -5.36 11.59
CA ILE A 153 0.23 -6.54 12.36
C ILE A 153 -0.77 -6.85 13.48
N ALA A 154 -1.18 -5.84 14.26
CA ALA A 154 -2.18 -6.00 15.31
C ALA A 154 -3.54 -6.46 14.76
N ALA A 155 -3.90 -6.03 13.54
CA ALA A 155 -5.08 -6.45 12.79
C ALA A 155 -4.93 -7.81 12.09
N LYS A 156 -3.87 -8.58 12.38
CA LYS A 156 -3.60 -9.92 11.83
C LYS A 156 -3.37 -9.95 10.32
N ALA A 157 -2.75 -8.91 9.76
CA ALA A 157 -2.27 -8.94 8.38
C ALA A 157 -1.29 -10.13 8.19
N PRO A 158 -1.32 -10.83 7.03
CA PRO A 158 -0.44 -11.95 6.78
C PRO A 158 1.02 -11.46 6.64
N LEU A 159 1.88 -11.88 7.59
CA LEU A 159 3.27 -11.43 7.66
C LEU A 159 4.12 -11.93 6.48
N ASP A 160 3.86 -13.17 6.05
CA ASP A 160 4.69 -13.91 5.10
C ASP A 160 4.05 -14.03 3.72
N HIS A 161 3.04 -13.21 3.42
CA HIS A 161 2.47 -13.16 2.09
C HIS A 161 3.55 -12.78 1.06
N VAL A 162 3.60 -13.54 -0.04
CA VAL A 162 4.55 -13.32 -1.13
C VAL A 162 3.78 -12.74 -2.33
N ASN A 163 4.15 -11.55 -2.77
CA ASN A 163 3.52 -10.92 -3.94
C ASN A 163 4.00 -11.56 -5.27
N ASN A 164 3.47 -11.09 -6.40
CA ASN A 164 3.85 -11.62 -7.70
C ASN A 164 5.27 -11.23 -8.17
N LEU A 165 5.98 -10.40 -7.41
CA LEU A 165 7.42 -10.14 -7.61
C LEU A 165 8.29 -11.15 -6.85
N GLY A 166 7.70 -11.97 -5.98
CA GLY A 166 8.41 -12.91 -5.12
C GLY A 166 8.88 -12.28 -3.81
N TRP A 167 8.26 -11.18 -3.38
CA TRP A 167 8.69 -10.41 -2.21
C TRP A 167 7.65 -10.43 -1.10
N THR A 168 8.15 -10.58 0.13
CA THR A 168 7.41 -10.39 1.37
C THR A 168 7.50 -8.94 1.84
N ALA A 169 6.75 -8.58 2.88
CA ALA A 169 6.88 -7.27 3.53
C ALA A 169 8.31 -7.02 4.07
N VAL A 170 8.98 -8.07 4.58
CA VAL A 170 10.37 -8.02 5.02
C VAL A 170 11.29 -7.64 3.85
N ILE A 171 11.18 -8.35 2.71
CA ILE A 171 12.00 -8.08 1.52
C ILE A 171 11.73 -6.67 0.97
N GLU A 172 10.45 -6.26 0.85
CA GLU A 172 10.07 -4.94 0.35
C GLU A 172 10.68 -3.80 1.20
N SER A 173 10.68 -3.94 2.53
CA SER A 173 11.26 -2.95 3.44
C SER A 173 12.78 -2.76 3.25
N ILE A 174 13.45 -3.78 2.70
CA ILE A 174 14.90 -3.77 2.43
C ILE A 174 15.15 -3.32 0.99
N VAL A 175 14.54 -4.00 0.00
CA VAL A 175 14.86 -3.81 -1.43
C VAL A 175 14.42 -2.44 -1.93
N LEU A 176 13.25 -1.97 -1.53
CA LEU A 176 12.70 -0.68 -1.92
C LEU A 176 12.89 0.40 -0.84
N GLY A 177 13.24 -0.02 0.37
CA GLY A 177 13.59 0.88 1.46
C GLY A 177 14.91 1.62 1.24
N ASN A 178 15.13 2.63 2.04
CA ASN A 178 16.34 3.47 2.01
C ASN A 178 17.29 3.22 3.22
N GLY A 179 17.01 2.21 4.06
CA GLY A 179 17.76 1.93 5.28
C GLY A 179 17.63 2.98 6.39
N GLY A 180 16.76 3.99 6.22
CA GLY A 180 16.53 5.03 7.21
C GLY A 180 15.67 4.55 8.39
N LYS A 181 15.57 5.39 9.43
CA LYS A 181 14.93 5.06 10.72
C LYS A 181 13.55 4.41 10.59
N ARG A 182 12.70 4.90 9.69
CA ARG A 182 11.34 4.36 9.50
C ARG A 182 11.36 2.95 8.88
N HIS A 183 12.24 2.69 7.88
CA HIS A 183 12.37 1.35 7.30
C HIS A 183 13.00 0.37 8.30
N VAL A 184 13.96 0.81 9.10
CA VAL A 184 14.53 0.01 10.19
C VAL A 184 13.46 -0.33 11.24
N ALA A 185 12.63 0.64 11.65
CA ALA A 185 11.52 0.42 12.57
C ALA A 185 10.46 -0.53 11.99
N THR A 186 10.19 -0.42 10.68
CA THR A 186 9.30 -1.32 9.94
C THR A 186 9.82 -2.76 9.96
N LEU A 187 11.08 -2.99 9.56
CA LEU A 187 11.69 -4.30 9.60
C LEU A 187 11.68 -4.89 11.02
N LYS A 188 12.03 -4.06 12.02
CA LYS A 188 11.99 -4.48 13.41
C LYS A 188 10.59 -4.91 13.83
N ALA A 189 9.55 -4.16 13.49
CA ALA A 189 8.18 -4.52 13.83
C ALA A 189 7.74 -5.84 13.19
N LEU A 190 8.13 -6.09 11.93
CA LEU A 190 7.86 -7.36 11.25
C LEU A 190 8.59 -8.53 11.92
N ALA A 191 9.88 -8.38 12.21
CA ALA A 191 10.68 -9.40 12.87
C ALA A 191 10.18 -9.71 14.29
N ASP A 192 9.88 -8.68 15.09
CA ASP A 192 9.33 -8.84 16.44
C ASP A 192 7.95 -9.52 16.45
N ALA A 193 7.18 -9.37 15.37
CA ALA A 193 5.88 -10.02 15.20
C ALA A 193 6.00 -11.48 14.71
N GLY A 194 7.20 -11.97 14.43
CA GLY A 194 7.46 -13.34 14.00
C GLY A 194 7.35 -13.58 12.49
N ALA A 195 7.53 -12.53 11.66
CA ALA A 195 7.67 -12.72 10.22
C ALA A 195 8.86 -13.63 9.92
N ASN A 196 8.73 -14.52 8.93
CA ASN A 196 9.79 -15.40 8.52
C ASN A 196 10.89 -14.61 7.77
N VAL A 197 11.95 -14.28 8.49
CA VAL A 197 13.10 -13.50 7.97
C VAL A 197 14.03 -14.30 7.05
N ASN A 198 13.70 -15.57 6.76
CA ASN A 198 14.50 -16.45 5.91
C ASN A 198 13.81 -16.78 4.57
N LEU A 199 12.62 -16.22 4.30
CA LEU A 199 12.00 -16.36 2.99
C LEU A 199 12.83 -15.62 1.96
N ALA A 200 13.44 -16.38 1.03
CA ALA A 200 14.23 -15.81 -0.05
C ALA A 200 13.34 -15.27 -1.18
N ASP A 201 13.88 -14.33 -1.93
CA ASP A 201 13.27 -13.86 -3.17
C ASP A 201 13.40 -14.91 -4.30
N ARG A 202 12.91 -14.57 -5.51
CA ARG A 202 12.99 -15.48 -6.67
C ARG A 202 14.42 -15.78 -7.14
N SER A 203 15.39 -14.97 -6.73
CA SER A 203 16.80 -15.19 -7.03
C SER A 203 17.50 -16.05 -5.97
N GLY A 204 16.77 -16.47 -4.94
CA GLY A 204 17.30 -17.23 -3.82
C GLY A 204 18.02 -16.36 -2.78
N GLU A 205 17.92 -15.03 -2.86
CA GLU A 205 18.56 -14.12 -1.90
C GLU A 205 17.68 -13.95 -0.66
N THR A 206 18.25 -14.23 0.51
CA THR A 206 17.56 -14.03 1.79
C THR A 206 17.51 -12.55 2.18
N PRO A 207 16.57 -12.13 3.05
CA PRO A 207 16.56 -10.77 3.59
C PRO A 207 17.90 -10.33 4.18
N LEU A 208 18.62 -11.23 4.86
CA LEU A 208 19.95 -10.94 5.41
C LEU A 208 20.96 -10.61 4.31
N THR A 209 21.03 -11.44 3.27
CA THR A 209 21.91 -11.20 2.11
C THR A 209 21.58 -9.87 1.42
N LEU A 210 20.29 -9.59 1.23
CA LEU A 210 19.81 -8.34 0.64
C LEU A 210 20.21 -7.11 1.48
N ALA A 211 20.06 -7.17 2.81
CA ALA A 211 20.44 -6.09 3.71
C ALA A 211 21.97 -5.86 3.74
N MET A 212 22.77 -6.94 3.75
CA MET A 212 24.23 -6.87 3.67
C MET A 212 24.69 -6.21 2.37
N ARG A 213 24.14 -6.63 1.23
CA ARG A 213 24.47 -6.07 -0.10
C ARG A 213 24.14 -4.59 -0.18
N ARG A 214 23.09 -4.13 0.51
CA ARG A 214 22.70 -2.72 0.58
C ARG A 214 23.46 -1.90 1.61
N GLY A 215 24.30 -2.54 2.44
CA GLY A 215 25.07 -1.89 3.49
C GLY A 215 24.20 -1.38 4.65
N PHE A 216 23.02 -1.97 4.87
CA PHE A 216 22.08 -1.58 5.93
C PHE A 216 22.40 -2.26 7.26
N SER A 217 23.49 -1.86 7.90
CA SER A 217 24.06 -2.52 9.08
C SER A 217 23.08 -2.71 10.24
N GLU A 218 22.20 -1.73 10.48
CA GLU A 218 21.18 -1.82 11.53
C GLU A 218 20.11 -2.88 11.19
N MET A 219 19.72 -2.98 9.92
CA MET A 219 18.80 -4.02 9.45
C MET A 219 19.45 -5.41 9.52
N VAL A 220 20.74 -5.53 9.18
CA VAL A 220 21.53 -6.77 9.33
C VAL A 220 21.46 -7.24 10.77
N ALA A 221 21.77 -6.39 11.74
CA ALA A 221 21.75 -6.75 13.16
C ALA A 221 20.35 -7.21 13.64
N ILE A 222 19.27 -6.59 13.13
CA ILE A 222 17.88 -6.99 13.43
C ILE A 222 17.62 -8.40 12.87
N LEU A 223 18.00 -8.65 11.61
CA LEU A 223 17.77 -9.94 10.95
C LEU A 223 18.55 -11.07 11.61
N GLU A 224 19.84 -10.87 11.93
CA GLU A 224 20.66 -11.84 12.65
C GLU A 224 20.06 -12.19 14.02
N LYS A 225 19.63 -11.18 14.79
CA LYS A 225 18.96 -11.37 16.06
C LYS A 225 17.64 -12.15 15.92
N ALA A 226 16.93 -12.00 14.81
CA ALA A 226 15.70 -12.73 14.51
C ALA A 226 15.94 -14.14 13.90
N GLY A 227 17.21 -14.60 13.81
CA GLY A 227 17.57 -15.91 13.26
C GLY A 227 17.71 -15.92 11.73
N GLY A 228 17.96 -14.76 11.13
CA GLY A 228 18.29 -14.62 9.71
C GLY A 228 19.62 -15.31 9.36
N ARG A 229 19.66 -15.96 8.19
CA ARG A 229 20.80 -16.75 7.69
C ARG A 229 20.85 -16.76 6.17
#